data_bf341c518e4b63b45bafabdfb3c69f57
#
_entry.id   bf341c518e4b63b45bafabdfb3c69f57
#
_cell.length_a   1.000
_cell.length_b   1.000
_cell.length_c   1.000
_cell.angle_alpha   90.00
_cell.angle_beta   90.00
_cell.angle_gamma   90.00
#
_symmetry.space_group_name_H-M   'P 1'
#
loop_
_entity.id
_entity.type
_entity.pdbx_description
1 polymer ?
#
loop_
_entity_poly.entity_id
_entity_poly.type
_entity_poly.pdbx_seq_one_letter_code
_entity_poly.pdbx_strand_id
1 'polypeptide(L)'
;MSESSERDARHKARMQRKKAVIDEKIAEAQDEYGLLLVHTGNGKGKSSSAFGMVARALGHGIKVGVVQFIKGAASTGEESFFRRFPDEVRYHVMGEGFTWETQDRQRDIAKAKEAWNVAAQLLADPEVGLVVLDELNIALKYGYLELDPVLADIESRPLLQHVVVTGRGAPPGLIEAADTVTEMSLVKHAFKAGVKAQKGIEF
;
A
#
# COMPACT_ATOMS: atom_id res chain seq x y z
N MET A 1 8.72 48.35 -17.18
CA MET A 1 8.75 46.85 -17.19
C MET A 1 7.29 46.41 -17.33
N SER A 2 6.97 45.43 -18.14
CA SER A 2 5.58 44.96 -18.27
C SER A 2 5.16 44.20 -17.00
N GLU A 3 3.87 44.25 -16.67
CA GLU A 3 3.28 43.50 -15.54
C GLU A 3 3.63 41.99 -15.55
N SER A 4 3.77 41.45 -16.76
CA SER A 4 4.22 40.06 -17.02
C SER A 4 5.66 39.85 -16.50
N SER A 5 6.59 40.75 -16.79
CA SER A 5 8.00 40.64 -16.36
C SER A 5 8.16 40.66 -14.83
N GLU A 6 7.34 41.48 -14.13
CA GLU A 6 7.36 41.51 -12.67
C GLU A 6 6.74 40.25 -12.03
N ARG A 7 5.72 39.69 -12.68
CA ARG A 7 5.09 38.43 -12.26
C ARG A 7 6.05 37.25 -12.41
N ASP A 8 6.79 37.19 -13.52
CA ASP A 8 7.79 36.16 -13.78
C ASP A 8 8.98 36.26 -12.81
N ALA A 9 9.44 37.48 -12.50
CA ALA A 9 10.50 37.70 -11.52
C ALA A 9 10.07 37.26 -10.10
N ARG A 10 8.85 37.57 -9.67
CA ARG A 10 8.28 37.12 -8.40
C ARG A 10 8.13 35.61 -8.35
N HIS A 11 7.65 34.99 -9.42
CA HIS A 11 7.55 33.54 -9.55
C HIS A 11 8.92 32.88 -9.41
N LYS A 12 9.92 33.34 -10.15
CA LYS A 12 11.30 32.85 -10.10
C LYS A 12 11.89 32.93 -8.70
N ALA A 13 11.77 34.08 -8.03
CA ALA A 13 12.26 34.26 -6.68
C ALA A 13 11.56 33.33 -5.66
N ARG A 14 10.24 33.12 -5.81
CA ARG A 14 9.49 32.15 -4.98
C ARG A 14 9.99 30.71 -5.20
N MET A 15 10.23 30.31 -6.46
CA MET A 15 10.74 28.97 -6.78
C MET A 15 12.15 28.76 -6.28
N GLN A 16 13.02 29.75 -6.34
CA GLN A 16 14.37 29.68 -5.79
C GLN A 16 14.37 29.49 -4.27
N ARG A 17 13.54 30.24 -3.52
CA ARG A 17 13.40 30.07 -2.09
C ARG A 17 12.85 28.67 -1.73
N LYS A 18 11.82 28.21 -2.46
CA LYS A 18 11.26 26.85 -2.26
C LYS A 18 12.33 25.78 -2.51
N LYS A 19 13.11 25.95 -3.58
CA LYS A 19 14.21 25.03 -3.90
C LYS A 19 15.24 24.97 -2.76
N ALA A 20 15.70 26.11 -2.26
CA ALA A 20 16.68 26.16 -1.18
C ALA A 20 16.22 25.43 0.09
N VAL A 21 14.95 25.63 0.50
CA VAL A 21 14.34 24.93 1.65
C VAL A 21 14.26 23.41 1.40
N ILE A 22 13.96 23.00 0.18
CA ILE A 22 13.89 21.57 -0.17
C ILE A 22 15.28 20.95 -0.19
N ASP A 23 16.27 21.64 -0.80
CA ASP A 23 17.67 21.18 -0.87
C ASP A 23 18.26 21.02 0.54
N GLU A 24 17.97 21.94 1.47
CA GLU A 24 18.34 21.85 2.88
C GLU A 24 17.75 20.61 3.56
N LYS A 25 16.44 20.39 3.42
CA LYS A 25 15.78 19.20 3.97
C LYS A 25 16.31 17.88 3.40
N ILE A 26 16.66 17.86 2.11
CA ILE A 26 17.27 16.69 1.48
C ILE A 26 18.66 16.44 2.07
N ALA A 27 19.45 17.49 2.32
CA ALA A 27 20.77 17.36 2.91
C ALA A 27 20.73 16.89 4.38
N GLU A 28 19.67 17.19 5.11
CA GLU A 28 19.43 16.74 6.48
C GLU A 28 18.95 15.28 6.57
N ALA A 29 18.31 14.77 5.52
CA ALA A 29 17.78 13.40 5.49
C ALA A 29 18.93 12.41 5.17
N GLN A 30 19.49 11.78 6.21
CA GLN A 30 20.64 10.87 6.10
C GLN A 30 20.29 9.42 6.45
N ASP A 31 19.15 9.16 7.07
CA ASP A 31 18.75 7.82 7.47
C ASP A 31 18.25 7.01 6.27
N GLU A 32 18.71 5.77 6.14
CA GLU A 32 18.30 4.84 5.11
C GLU A 32 17.81 3.54 5.74
N TYR A 33 16.50 3.28 5.67
CA TYR A 33 15.87 2.06 6.15
C TYR A 33 14.58 1.76 5.38
N GLY A 34 14.08 0.53 5.50
CA GLY A 34 12.82 0.10 4.89
C GLY A 34 11.62 0.76 5.56
N LEU A 35 10.81 1.45 4.79
CA LEU A 35 9.65 2.20 5.29
C LEU A 35 8.42 1.32 5.44
N LEU A 36 7.64 1.54 6.52
CA LEU A 36 6.28 1.06 6.66
C LEU A 36 5.29 2.13 6.20
N LEU A 37 4.58 1.86 5.10
CA LEU A 37 3.58 2.76 4.54
C LEU A 37 2.17 2.19 4.74
N VAL A 38 1.25 3.01 5.20
CA VAL A 38 -0.16 2.62 5.41
C VAL A 38 -1.08 3.47 4.54
N HIS A 39 -1.83 2.82 3.65
CA HIS A 39 -2.87 3.45 2.85
C HIS A 39 -4.24 3.07 3.39
N THR A 40 -4.97 4.06 3.90
CA THR A 40 -6.28 3.86 4.54
C THR A 40 -7.34 4.80 3.99
N GLY A 41 -8.50 4.86 4.63
CA GLY A 41 -9.61 5.72 4.25
C GLY A 41 -10.64 5.07 3.33
N ASN A 42 -11.77 5.76 3.11
CA ASN A 42 -12.92 5.26 2.37
C ASN A 42 -12.86 5.53 0.86
N GLY A 43 -11.92 6.36 0.41
CA GLY A 43 -11.70 6.67 -1.01
C GLY A 43 -11.03 5.54 -1.77
N LYS A 44 -11.07 5.65 -3.10
CA LYS A 44 -10.38 4.72 -4.01
C LYS A 44 -8.89 5.08 -4.13
N GLY A 45 -8.09 4.11 -4.59
CA GLY A 45 -6.68 4.30 -4.92
C GLY A 45 -5.70 3.63 -3.96
N LYS A 46 -6.13 3.08 -2.82
CA LYS A 46 -5.23 2.42 -1.84
C LYS A 46 -4.39 1.31 -2.48
N SER A 47 -5.06 0.30 -3.02
CA SER A 47 -4.38 -0.82 -3.71
C SER A 47 -3.67 -0.35 -4.99
N SER A 48 -4.30 0.52 -5.80
CA SER A 48 -3.67 1.07 -7.01
C SER A 48 -2.39 1.84 -6.72
N SER A 49 -2.32 2.57 -5.60
CA SER A 49 -1.08 3.24 -5.15
C SER A 49 -0.02 2.22 -4.75
N ALA A 50 -0.38 1.19 -3.98
CA ALA A 50 0.53 0.12 -3.60
C ALA A 50 1.06 -0.63 -4.83
N PHE A 51 0.20 -0.99 -5.78
CA PHE A 51 0.63 -1.65 -7.02
C PHE A 51 1.44 -0.72 -7.94
N GLY A 52 1.22 0.59 -7.89
CA GLY A 52 2.11 1.57 -8.50
C GLY A 52 3.53 1.52 -7.91
N MET A 53 3.66 1.29 -6.60
CA MET A 53 4.96 1.07 -5.95
C MET A 53 5.59 -0.27 -6.36
N VAL A 54 4.80 -1.34 -6.56
CA VAL A 54 5.30 -2.61 -7.13
C VAL A 54 5.93 -2.37 -8.50
N ALA A 55 5.23 -1.67 -9.40
CA ALA A 55 5.76 -1.35 -10.73
C ALA A 55 7.05 -0.51 -10.65
N ARG A 56 7.12 0.44 -9.71
CA ARG A 56 8.32 1.25 -9.46
C ARG A 56 9.47 0.40 -8.94
N ALA A 57 9.23 -0.48 -7.97
CA ALA A 57 10.24 -1.39 -7.41
C ALA A 57 10.83 -2.30 -8.48
N LEU A 58 9.98 -2.90 -9.33
CA LEU A 58 10.41 -3.70 -10.47
C LEU A 58 11.28 -2.91 -11.45
N GLY A 59 10.94 -1.64 -11.71
CA GLY A 59 11.75 -0.74 -12.53
C GLY A 59 13.16 -0.49 -11.97
N HIS A 60 13.39 -0.74 -10.69
CA HIS A 60 14.69 -0.70 -10.01
C HIS A 60 15.29 -2.09 -9.73
N GLY A 61 14.73 -3.16 -10.27
CA GLY A 61 15.21 -4.52 -10.05
C GLY A 61 14.98 -5.07 -8.64
N ILE A 62 14.07 -4.47 -7.89
CA ILE A 62 13.71 -4.89 -6.53
C ILE A 62 12.69 -6.02 -6.61
N LYS A 63 12.96 -7.16 -5.96
CA LYS A 63 12.00 -8.26 -5.84
C LYS A 63 10.87 -7.89 -4.88
N VAL A 64 9.66 -8.34 -5.21
CA VAL A 64 8.44 -7.94 -4.51
C VAL A 64 7.63 -9.16 -4.06
N GLY A 65 7.11 -9.11 -2.83
CA GLY A 65 6.09 -10.00 -2.33
C GLY A 65 4.73 -9.29 -2.26
N VAL A 66 3.66 -9.93 -2.72
CA VAL A 66 2.29 -9.42 -2.61
C VAL A 66 1.41 -10.46 -1.96
N VAL A 67 0.70 -10.07 -0.91
CA VAL A 67 -0.33 -10.90 -0.26
C VAL A 67 -1.63 -10.12 -0.23
N GLN A 68 -2.66 -10.64 -0.91
CA GLN A 68 -4.03 -10.11 -0.85
C GLN A 68 -4.84 -10.89 0.18
N PHE A 69 -5.23 -10.24 1.28
CA PHE A 69 -5.98 -10.84 2.40
C PHE A 69 -7.45 -11.04 2.07
N ILE A 70 -8.01 -10.17 1.25
CA ILE A 70 -9.39 -10.22 0.82
C ILE A 70 -9.44 -10.06 -0.68
N LYS A 71 -10.08 -11.00 -1.37
CA LYS A 71 -10.28 -10.95 -2.83
C LYS A 71 -11.75 -10.80 -3.12
N GLY A 72 -12.10 -9.90 -4.05
CA GLY A 72 -13.40 -9.92 -4.69
C GLY A 72 -13.57 -11.16 -5.60
N ALA A 73 -14.78 -11.45 -6.04
CA ALA A 73 -15.10 -12.61 -6.87
C ALA A 73 -14.35 -12.66 -8.23
N ALA A 74 -13.78 -11.55 -8.69
CA ALA A 74 -13.07 -11.45 -9.96
C ALA A 74 -11.56 -11.26 -9.77
N SER A 75 -10.75 -11.88 -10.63
CA SER A 75 -9.31 -11.57 -10.77
C SER A 75 -9.14 -10.10 -11.17
N THR A 76 -8.20 -9.41 -10.55
CA THR A 76 -7.88 -8.03 -10.89
C THR A 76 -6.90 -7.96 -12.05
N GLY A 77 -6.89 -6.83 -12.77
CA GLY A 77 -5.93 -6.56 -13.84
C GLY A 77 -4.49 -6.59 -13.33
N GLU A 78 -4.26 -6.12 -12.10
CA GLU A 78 -2.96 -6.11 -11.44
C GLU A 78 -2.42 -7.52 -11.20
N GLU A 79 -3.26 -8.46 -10.71
CA GLU A 79 -2.85 -9.86 -10.55
C GLU A 79 -2.36 -10.44 -11.89
N SER A 80 -3.19 -10.30 -12.93
CA SER A 80 -2.86 -10.81 -14.26
C SER A 80 -1.60 -10.17 -14.84
N PHE A 81 -1.35 -8.90 -14.56
CA PHE A 81 -0.17 -8.17 -15.00
C PHE A 81 1.09 -8.63 -14.25
N PHE A 82 1.07 -8.65 -12.92
CA PHE A 82 2.28 -8.95 -12.13
C PHE A 82 2.67 -10.43 -12.16
N ARG A 83 1.74 -11.36 -12.41
CA ARG A 83 2.07 -12.78 -12.68
C ARG A 83 2.88 -13.01 -13.96
N ARG A 84 3.10 -11.98 -14.76
CA ARG A 84 4.01 -12.02 -15.93
C ARG A 84 5.49 -11.87 -15.55
N PHE A 85 5.78 -11.60 -14.28
CA PHE A 85 7.11 -11.39 -13.71
C PHE A 85 7.38 -12.41 -12.58
N PRO A 86 7.37 -13.75 -12.87
CA PRO A 86 7.38 -14.78 -11.84
C PRO A 86 8.69 -14.84 -11.04
N ASP A 87 9.79 -14.37 -11.61
CA ASP A 87 11.11 -14.37 -10.97
C ASP A 87 11.29 -13.18 -10.02
N GLU A 88 10.52 -12.09 -10.23
CA GLU A 88 10.61 -10.84 -9.47
C GLU A 88 9.42 -10.62 -8.53
N VAL A 89 8.24 -11.21 -8.83
CA VAL A 89 7.01 -11.00 -8.05
C VAL A 89 6.44 -12.31 -7.55
N ARG A 90 6.44 -12.49 -6.24
CA ARG A 90 5.71 -13.57 -5.56
C ARG A 90 4.31 -13.06 -5.20
N TYR A 91 3.32 -13.43 -6.01
CA TYR A 91 1.95 -12.93 -5.88
C TYR A 91 1.01 -13.98 -5.30
N HIS A 92 0.49 -13.73 -4.10
CA HIS A 92 -0.38 -14.61 -3.35
C HIS A 92 -1.76 -14.00 -3.14
N VAL A 93 -2.79 -14.66 -3.62
CA VAL A 93 -4.19 -14.33 -3.39
C VAL A 93 -4.75 -15.34 -2.41
N MET A 94 -5.05 -14.91 -1.19
CA MET A 94 -5.40 -15.79 -0.08
C MET A 94 -6.86 -15.68 0.36
N GLY A 95 -7.55 -14.59 0.00
CA GLY A 95 -8.96 -14.38 0.32
C GLY A 95 -9.91 -15.16 -0.58
N GLU A 96 -10.99 -15.73 -0.01
CA GLU A 96 -12.04 -16.47 -0.73
C GLU A 96 -13.27 -15.61 -1.06
N GLY A 97 -13.19 -14.28 -1.02
CA GLY A 97 -14.29 -13.36 -1.22
C GLY A 97 -14.41 -12.35 -0.09
N PHE A 98 -15.47 -11.55 -0.14
CA PHE A 98 -15.74 -10.59 0.91
C PHE A 98 -16.34 -11.28 2.14
N THR A 99 -15.94 -10.83 3.33
CA THR A 99 -16.38 -11.38 4.63
C THR A 99 -17.91 -11.37 4.83
N TRP A 100 -18.63 -10.49 4.14
CA TRP A 100 -20.11 -10.49 4.15
C TRP A 100 -20.73 -11.58 3.25
N GLU A 101 -19.95 -12.24 2.40
CA GLU A 101 -20.41 -13.38 1.57
C GLU A 101 -20.21 -14.71 2.29
N THR A 102 -19.12 -14.86 3.06
CA THR A 102 -18.80 -16.12 3.76
C THR A 102 -19.70 -16.37 4.96
N GLN A 103 -20.09 -15.32 5.71
CA GLN A 103 -20.89 -15.37 6.95
C GLN A 103 -20.36 -16.38 8.00
N ASP A 104 -19.10 -16.82 7.85
CA ASP A 104 -18.39 -17.77 8.72
C ASP A 104 -17.10 -17.13 9.26
N ARG A 105 -17.22 -16.51 10.45
CA ARG A 105 -16.11 -15.82 11.10
C ARG A 105 -14.91 -16.73 11.39
N GLN A 106 -15.12 -18.00 11.72
CA GLN A 106 -14.01 -18.92 12.02
C GLN A 106 -13.23 -19.26 10.75
N ARG A 107 -13.91 -19.43 9.65
CA ARG A 107 -13.29 -19.62 8.34
C ARG A 107 -12.50 -18.39 7.91
N ASP A 108 -13.04 -17.19 8.10
CA ASP A 108 -12.36 -15.93 7.80
C ASP A 108 -11.07 -15.77 8.63
N ILE A 109 -11.11 -16.10 9.94
CA ILE A 109 -9.94 -16.10 10.82
C ILE A 109 -8.89 -17.10 10.34
N ALA A 110 -9.30 -18.32 9.99
CA ALA A 110 -8.38 -19.35 9.49
C ALA A 110 -7.66 -18.88 8.22
N LYS A 111 -8.42 -18.32 7.28
CA LYS A 111 -7.87 -17.78 6.01
C LYS A 111 -6.96 -16.57 6.21
N ALA A 112 -7.31 -15.67 7.12
CA ALA A 112 -6.44 -14.55 7.46
C ALA A 112 -5.11 -15.02 8.09
N LYS A 113 -5.14 -16.04 8.94
CA LYS A 113 -3.94 -16.66 9.51
C LYS A 113 -3.09 -17.38 8.45
N GLU A 114 -3.69 -18.11 7.52
CA GLU A 114 -2.98 -18.71 6.39
C GLU A 114 -2.29 -17.61 5.55
N ALA A 115 -2.98 -16.52 5.24
CA ALA A 115 -2.44 -15.39 4.52
C ALA A 115 -1.28 -14.72 5.29
N TRP A 116 -1.43 -14.58 6.62
CA TRP A 116 -0.36 -14.03 7.46
C TRP A 116 0.88 -14.92 7.48
N ASN A 117 0.73 -16.22 7.54
CA ASN A 117 1.87 -17.15 7.47
C ASN A 117 2.69 -16.95 6.17
N VAL A 118 2.03 -16.70 5.04
CA VAL A 118 2.71 -16.37 3.77
C VAL A 118 3.37 -15.00 3.86
N ALA A 119 2.68 -14.00 4.42
CA ALA A 119 3.22 -12.66 4.60
C ALA A 119 4.47 -12.67 5.49
N ALA A 120 4.45 -13.39 6.62
CA ALA A 120 5.59 -13.51 7.53
C ALA A 120 6.82 -14.15 6.85
N GLN A 121 6.61 -15.12 5.96
CA GLN A 121 7.72 -15.69 5.16
C GLN A 121 8.34 -14.66 4.20
N LEU A 122 7.51 -13.82 3.56
CA LEU A 122 8.00 -12.74 2.69
C LEU A 122 8.70 -11.64 3.49
N LEU A 123 8.19 -11.31 4.67
CA LEU A 123 8.79 -10.34 5.58
C LEU A 123 10.15 -10.80 6.12
N ALA A 124 10.34 -12.10 6.33
CA ALA A 124 11.61 -12.67 6.78
C ALA A 124 12.64 -12.88 5.66
N ASP A 125 12.24 -12.75 4.39
CA ASP A 125 13.12 -13.04 3.24
C ASP A 125 13.96 -11.80 2.88
N PRO A 126 15.31 -11.84 3.04
CA PRO A 126 16.18 -10.71 2.73
C PRO A 126 16.30 -10.41 1.23
N GLU A 127 15.85 -11.31 0.34
CA GLU A 127 15.83 -11.05 -1.09
C GLU A 127 14.63 -10.21 -1.54
N VAL A 128 13.58 -10.11 -0.71
CA VAL A 128 12.39 -9.32 -0.98
C VAL A 128 12.58 -7.91 -0.46
N GLY A 129 12.66 -6.93 -1.34
CA GLY A 129 12.87 -5.53 -0.95
C GLY A 129 11.57 -4.74 -0.74
N LEU A 130 10.43 -5.24 -1.23
CA LEU A 130 9.10 -4.65 -1.01
C LEU A 130 8.05 -5.73 -0.73
N VAL A 131 7.31 -5.60 0.36
CA VAL A 131 6.14 -6.45 0.67
C VAL A 131 4.87 -5.61 0.63
N VAL A 132 3.88 -6.05 -0.15
CA VAL A 132 2.54 -5.44 -0.19
C VAL A 132 1.54 -6.35 0.50
N LEU A 133 0.88 -5.83 1.54
CA LEU A 133 -0.14 -6.49 2.36
C LEU A 133 -1.49 -5.85 2.03
N ASP A 134 -2.09 -6.30 0.91
CA ASP A 134 -3.29 -5.69 0.36
C ASP A 134 -4.54 -6.14 1.13
N GLU A 135 -5.32 -5.16 1.60
CA GLU A 135 -6.51 -5.30 2.46
C GLU A 135 -6.23 -5.91 3.86
N LEU A 136 -4.98 -5.88 4.35
CA LEU A 136 -4.63 -6.30 5.72
C LEU A 136 -5.39 -5.47 6.77
N ASN A 137 -5.59 -4.17 6.54
CA ASN A 137 -6.32 -3.31 7.48
C ASN A 137 -7.71 -3.85 7.80
N ILE A 138 -8.37 -4.51 6.85
CA ILE A 138 -9.70 -5.10 7.06
C ILE A 138 -9.62 -6.33 7.98
N ALA A 139 -8.62 -7.19 7.78
CA ALA A 139 -8.40 -8.36 8.63
C ALA A 139 -8.13 -7.95 10.09
N LEU A 140 -7.32 -6.91 10.29
CA LEU A 140 -7.05 -6.33 11.62
C LEU A 140 -8.31 -5.68 12.21
N LYS A 141 -9.03 -4.87 11.44
CA LYS A 141 -10.26 -4.18 11.87
C LYS A 141 -11.33 -5.13 12.37
N TYR A 142 -11.49 -6.28 11.72
CA TYR A 142 -12.48 -7.29 12.13
C TYR A 142 -11.97 -8.28 13.17
N GLY A 143 -10.72 -8.11 13.63
CA GLY A 143 -10.10 -9.00 14.62
C GLY A 143 -9.92 -10.43 14.11
N TYR A 144 -9.61 -10.60 12.82
CA TYR A 144 -9.20 -11.88 12.25
C TYR A 144 -7.74 -12.16 12.51
N LEU A 145 -6.95 -11.09 12.69
CA LEU A 145 -5.56 -11.10 13.13
C LEU A 145 -5.41 -10.13 14.30
N GLU A 146 -4.53 -10.47 15.21
CA GLU A 146 -4.13 -9.59 16.30
C GLU A 146 -3.02 -8.64 15.83
N LEU A 147 -3.05 -7.38 16.30
CA LEU A 147 -2.15 -6.34 15.83
C LEU A 147 -0.71 -6.56 16.31
N ASP A 148 -0.53 -6.89 17.60
CA ASP A 148 0.81 -6.95 18.21
C ASP A 148 1.73 -7.97 17.54
N PRO A 149 1.30 -9.24 17.26
CA PRO A 149 2.11 -10.19 16.49
C PRO A 149 2.41 -9.69 15.06
N VAL A 150 1.44 -9.04 14.41
CA VAL A 150 1.62 -8.46 13.07
C VAL A 150 2.69 -7.38 13.07
N LEU A 151 2.68 -6.48 14.04
CA LEU A 151 3.69 -5.44 14.19
C LEU A 151 5.07 -6.03 14.50
N ALA A 152 5.14 -7.03 15.39
CA ALA A 152 6.40 -7.68 15.73
C ALA A 152 7.09 -8.32 14.49
N ASP A 153 6.32 -8.98 13.62
CA ASP A 153 6.86 -9.55 12.38
C ASP A 153 7.32 -8.44 11.41
N ILE A 154 6.54 -7.35 11.28
CA ILE A 154 6.91 -6.20 10.45
C ILE A 154 8.18 -5.53 10.97
N GLU A 155 8.33 -5.35 12.27
CA GLU A 155 9.51 -4.74 12.89
C GLU A 155 10.76 -5.60 12.73
N SER A 156 10.63 -6.93 12.75
CA SER A 156 11.75 -7.87 12.63
C SER A 156 12.27 -8.05 11.20
N ARG A 157 11.66 -7.42 10.21
CA ARG A 157 12.03 -7.53 8.79
C ARG A 157 13.47 -7.04 8.50
N PRO A 158 14.08 -7.45 7.38
CA PRO A 158 15.37 -6.90 6.94
C PRO A 158 15.37 -5.36 6.87
N LEU A 159 16.48 -4.74 7.30
CA LEU A 159 16.59 -3.30 7.52
C LEU A 159 16.11 -2.42 6.35
N LEU A 160 16.37 -2.83 5.10
CA LEU A 160 16.01 -2.07 3.90
C LEU A 160 14.71 -2.54 3.22
N GLN A 161 14.00 -3.50 3.81
CA GLN A 161 12.76 -4.01 3.25
C GLN A 161 11.60 -3.05 3.53
N HIS A 162 10.96 -2.56 2.47
CA HIS A 162 9.75 -1.73 2.57
C HIS A 162 8.50 -2.58 2.73
N VAL A 163 7.51 -2.05 3.45
CA VAL A 163 6.19 -2.67 3.61
C VAL A 163 5.10 -1.66 3.27
N VAL A 164 4.12 -2.07 2.46
CA VAL A 164 2.93 -1.27 2.16
C VAL A 164 1.70 -2.03 2.62
N VAL A 165 0.96 -1.45 3.55
CA VAL A 165 -0.31 -1.99 4.05
C VAL A 165 -1.46 -1.18 3.46
N THR A 166 -2.47 -1.87 2.93
CA THR A 166 -3.67 -1.20 2.42
C THR A 166 -4.93 -1.66 3.12
N GLY A 167 -6.01 -0.91 2.92
CA GLY A 167 -7.35 -1.25 3.36
C GLY A 167 -8.02 -0.15 4.17
N ARG A 168 -9.34 -0.28 4.35
CA ARG A 168 -10.13 0.68 5.12
C ARG A 168 -9.98 0.42 6.61
N GLY A 169 -9.91 1.51 7.39
CA GLY A 169 -9.99 1.45 8.85
C GLY A 169 -8.75 0.84 9.49
N ALA A 170 -7.56 1.31 9.08
CA ALA A 170 -6.31 0.97 9.75
C ALA A 170 -6.42 1.21 11.27
N PRO A 171 -6.01 0.24 12.11
CA PRO A 171 -6.05 0.41 13.56
C PRO A 171 -5.05 1.48 14.03
N PRO A 172 -5.35 2.20 15.14
CA PRO A 172 -4.50 3.26 15.63
C PRO A 172 -3.04 2.85 15.86
N GLY A 173 -2.80 1.67 16.43
CA GLY A 173 -1.43 1.19 16.68
C GLY A 173 -0.64 0.94 15.37
N LEU A 174 -1.28 0.54 14.29
CA LEU A 174 -0.62 0.43 12.98
C LEU A 174 -0.30 1.82 12.39
N ILE A 175 -1.19 2.80 12.60
CA ILE A 175 -0.96 4.19 12.19
C ILE A 175 0.22 4.79 12.95
N GLU A 176 0.32 4.52 14.25
CA GLU A 176 1.41 5.00 15.11
C GLU A 176 2.76 4.39 14.73
N ALA A 177 2.78 3.10 14.37
CA ALA A 177 4.00 2.38 13.97
C ALA A 177 4.49 2.74 12.57
N ALA A 178 3.65 3.36 11.73
CA ALA A 178 3.97 3.62 10.33
C ALA A 178 4.82 4.87 10.12
N ASP A 179 5.80 4.80 9.22
CA ASP A 179 6.61 5.95 8.79
C ASP A 179 5.82 6.91 7.89
N THR A 180 4.85 6.39 7.15
CA THR A 180 4.00 7.20 6.27
C THR A 180 2.57 6.67 6.27
N VAL A 181 1.63 7.55 6.54
CA VAL A 181 0.19 7.25 6.47
C VAL A 181 -0.48 8.17 5.47
N THR A 182 -1.22 7.57 4.54
CA THR A 182 -2.05 8.30 3.57
C THR A 182 -3.51 7.89 3.73
N GLU A 183 -4.37 8.87 4.04
CA GLU A 183 -5.81 8.66 4.08
C GLU A 183 -6.45 9.12 2.76
N MET A 184 -7.11 8.19 2.07
CA MET A 184 -7.83 8.47 0.82
C MET A 184 -9.29 8.77 1.11
N SER A 185 -9.67 10.02 0.97
CA SER A 185 -11.02 10.52 1.25
C SER A 185 -11.98 10.24 0.10
N LEU A 186 -13.21 9.83 0.43
CA LEU A 186 -14.29 9.63 -0.54
C LEU A 186 -15.02 10.95 -0.81
N VAL A 187 -14.53 11.75 -1.74
CA VAL A 187 -15.18 13.00 -2.15
C VAL A 187 -16.38 12.74 -3.05
N LYS A 188 -16.21 11.86 -4.06
CA LYS A 188 -17.26 11.46 -5.01
C LYS A 188 -16.99 10.03 -5.50
N HIS A 189 -18.03 9.27 -5.80
CA HIS A 189 -17.88 7.89 -6.28
C HIS A 189 -18.92 7.57 -7.35
N ALA A 190 -18.50 7.03 -8.49
CA ALA A 190 -19.35 6.70 -9.64
C ALA A 190 -20.45 5.69 -9.26
N PHE A 191 -20.17 4.71 -8.40
CA PHE A 191 -21.14 3.74 -7.92
C PHE A 191 -22.35 4.41 -7.22
N LYS A 192 -22.13 5.50 -6.45
CA LYS A 192 -23.22 6.27 -5.83
C LYS A 192 -24.12 6.96 -6.85
N ALA A 193 -23.63 7.17 -8.06
CA ALA A 193 -24.36 7.71 -9.19
C ALA A 193 -24.94 6.61 -10.10
N GLY A 194 -24.95 5.34 -9.65
CA GLY A 194 -25.51 4.20 -10.39
C GLY A 194 -24.61 3.64 -11.49
N VAL A 195 -23.34 4.04 -11.57
CA VAL A 195 -22.39 3.53 -12.56
C VAL A 195 -21.84 2.18 -12.09
N LYS A 196 -21.92 1.16 -12.95
CA LYS A 196 -21.37 -0.18 -12.68
C LYS A 196 -19.85 -0.17 -12.61
N ALA A 197 -19.28 -1.14 -11.88
CA ALA A 197 -17.84 -1.41 -11.90
C ALA A 197 -17.36 -1.76 -13.32
N GLN A 198 -16.17 -1.27 -13.69
CA GLN A 198 -15.64 -1.39 -15.04
C GLN A 198 -14.21 -1.95 -15.01
N LYS A 199 -13.89 -2.80 -16.01
CA LYS A 199 -12.54 -3.32 -16.22
C LYS A 199 -11.54 -2.18 -16.45
N GLY A 200 -10.37 -2.30 -15.83
CA GLY A 200 -9.32 -1.29 -15.92
C GLY A 200 -9.51 -0.08 -14.99
N ILE A 201 -10.67 0.02 -14.28
CA ILE A 201 -10.97 1.06 -13.30
C ILE A 201 -11.24 0.46 -11.91
N GLU A 202 -12.07 -0.58 -11.86
CA GLU A 202 -12.46 -1.22 -10.58
C GLU A 202 -11.79 -2.57 -10.37
N PHE A 203 -11.47 -3.27 -11.47
CA PHE A 203 -10.85 -4.60 -11.49
C PHE A 203 -10.09 -4.86 -12.79
#